data_db65d05d4d55cbc3e296d60b1d4939b3
#
_entry.id   db65d05d4d55cbc3e296d60b1d4939b3
#
_cell.length_a   1.000
_cell.length_b   1.000
_cell.length_c   1.000
_cell.angle_alpha   90.00
_cell.angle_beta   90.00
_cell.angle_gamma   90.00
#
_symmetry.space_group_name_H-M   'P 1'
#
loop_
_entity.id
_entity.type
_entity.pdbx_description
1 polymer ?
#
loop_
_entity_poly.entity_id
_entity_poly.type
_entity_poly.pdbx_seq_one_letter_code
_entity_poly.pdbx_strand_id
1 'polypeptide(L)'
;MSLNGTLKALTDPIRRNILTMLKGKKMIAGDIAEELGISPASLSYHLNLLKKNDLVIESKEKNYVYYELNTTLFDELIMWLKQF
;
A
#
# COMPACT_ATOMS: atom_id res chain seq x y z
N MET A 1 -15.75 -1.17 -0.10
CA MET A 1 -14.66 -0.20 0.19
C MET A 1 -15.09 0.72 1.34
N SER A 2 -14.27 0.85 2.36
CA SER A 2 -14.46 1.87 3.40
C SER A 2 -13.77 3.14 2.95
N LEU A 3 -14.52 4.08 2.42
CA LEU A 3 -13.95 5.31 1.88
C LEU A 3 -13.16 6.11 2.92
N ASN A 4 -13.71 6.23 4.14
CA ASN A 4 -13.03 6.95 5.21
C ASN A 4 -11.67 6.32 5.56
N GLY A 5 -11.62 5.00 5.70
CA GLY A 5 -10.37 4.30 5.99
C GLY A 5 -9.36 4.43 4.87
N THR A 6 -9.81 4.31 3.62
CA THR A 6 -8.97 4.45 2.44
C THR A 6 -8.37 5.85 2.36
N LEU A 7 -9.21 6.89 2.49
CA LEU A 7 -8.74 8.28 2.45
C LEU A 7 -7.79 8.60 3.60
N LYS A 8 -8.11 8.09 4.81
CA LYS A 8 -7.23 8.30 5.96
C LYS A 8 -5.86 7.65 5.76
N ALA A 9 -5.82 6.46 5.17
CA ALA A 9 -4.54 5.80 4.86
C ALA A 9 -3.70 6.63 3.88
N LEU A 10 -4.33 7.39 3.00
CA LEU A 10 -3.65 8.22 2.01
C LEU A 10 -3.17 9.57 2.55
N THR A 11 -3.49 9.93 3.80
CA THR A 11 -3.08 11.22 4.37
C THR A 11 -1.63 11.26 4.81
N ASP A 12 -0.98 10.12 4.96
CA ASP A 12 0.40 10.05 5.42
C ASP A 12 1.37 9.99 4.23
N PRO A 13 2.40 10.87 4.19
CA PRO A 13 3.33 10.90 3.05
C PRO A 13 4.16 9.63 2.92
N ILE A 14 4.50 8.94 4.02
CA ILE A 14 5.24 7.68 3.93
C ILE A 14 4.39 6.62 3.23
N ARG A 15 3.11 6.52 3.58
CA ARG A 15 2.21 5.56 2.93
C ARG A 15 2.03 5.88 1.45
N ARG A 16 1.90 7.16 1.08
CA ARG A 16 1.84 7.54 -0.33
C ARG A 16 3.12 7.15 -1.08
N ASN A 17 4.28 7.32 -0.45
CA ASN A 17 5.56 6.91 -1.05
C ASN A 17 5.62 5.39 -1.27
N ILE A 18 5.14 4.61 -0.31
CA ILE A 18 5.07 3.14 -0.47
C ILE A 18 4.22 2.79 -1.70
N LEU A 19 3.05 3.40 -1.84
CA LEU A 19 2.18 3.14 -2.98
C LEU A 19 2.86 3.50 -4.30
N THR A 20 3.58 4.62 -4.34
CA THR A 20 4.31 5.04 -5.52
C THR A 20 5.40 4.03 -5.89
N MET A 21 6.11 3.49 -4.90
CA MET A 21 7.15 2.48 -5.12
C MET A 21 6.58 1.18 -5.71
N LEU A 22 5.35 0.86 -5.37
CA LEU A 22 4.69 -0.38 -5.81
C LEU A 22 4.03 -0.26 -7.20
N LYS A 23 4.18 0.86 -7.88
CA LYS A 23 3.60 1.02 -9.22
C LYS A 23 4.22 0.01 -10.20
N GLY A 24 3.37 -0.86 -10.74
CA GLY A 24 3.78 -1.83 -11.76
C GLY A 24 4.67 -2.97 -11.27
N LYS A 25 4.85 -3.12 -9.97
CA LYS A 25 5.70 -4.18 -9.41
C LYS A 25 5.28 -4.58 -8.01
N LYS A 26 5.74 -5.73 -7.57
CA LYS A 26 5.62 -6.16 -6.17
C LYS A 26 7.00 -6.12 -5.52
N MET A 27 7.04 -5.89 -4.21
CA MET A 27 8.27 -5.78 -3.45
C MET A 27 8.14 -6.49 -2.11
N ILE A 28 9.26 -6.99 -1.59
CA ILE A 28 9.32 -7.50 -0.22
C ILE A 28 9.50 -6.33 0.76
N ALA A 29 9.04 -6.52 2.00
CA ALA A 29 9.08 -5.45 3.02
C ALA A 29 10.51 -4.92 3.26
N GLY A 30 11.50 -5.81 3.30
CA GLY A 30 12.89 -5.40 3.51
C GLY A 30 13.39 -4.40 2.48
N ASP A 31 13.04 -4.61 1.21
CA ASP A 31 13.45 -3.71 0.13
C ASP A 31 12.73 -2.36 0.23
N ILE A 32 11.47 -2.37 0.61
CA ILE A 32 10.70 -1.14 0.82
C ILE A 32 11.32 -0.31 1.96
N ALA A 33 11.60 -0.96 3.10
CA ALA A 33 12.20 -0.29 4.24
C ALA A 33 13.55 0.32 3.90
N GLU A 34 14.37 -0.43 3.16
CA GLU A 34 15.70 0.04 2.75
C GLU A 34 15.60 1.27 1.85
N GLU A 35 14.75 1.24 0.84
CA GLU A 35 14.58 2.40 -0.04
C GLU A 35 14.05 3.64 0.69
N LEU A 36 13.16 3.46 1.65
CA LEU A 36 12.60 4.57 2.41
C LEU A 36 13.49 5.04 3.56
N GLY A 37 14.48 4.23 3.93
CA GLY A 37 15.34 4.54 5.08
C GLY A 37 14.62 4.55 6.40
N ILE A 38 13.61 3.70 6.57
CA ILE A 38 12.83 3.57 7.81
C ILE A 38 13.05 2.20 8.46
N SER A 39 12.74 2.10 9.76
CA SER A 39 12.87 0.84 10.47
C SER A 39 11.84 -0.18 10.01
N PRO A 40 12.14 -1.49 10.14
CA PRO A 40 11.15 -2.53 9.86
C PRO A 40 9.86 -2.38 10.67
N ALA A 41 9.96 -1.95 11.93
CA ALA A 41 8.79 -1.74 12.77
C ALA A 41 7.90 -0.60 12.25
N SER A 42 8.50 0.52 11.85
CA SER A 42 7.78 1.63 11.26
C SER A 42 7.09 1.21 9.96
N LEU A 43 7.83 0.48 9.09
CA LEU A 43 7.25 -0.02 7.85
C LEU A 43 6.07 -0.95 8.09
N SER A 44 6.21 -1.89 9.04
CA SER A 44 5.12 -2.82 9.37
C SER A 44 3.85 -2.08 9.78
N TYR A 45 3.99 -1.02 10.57
CA TYR A 45 2.85 -0.18 10.96
C TYR A 45 2.13 0.38 9.72
N HIS A 46 2.88 0.97 8.79
CA HIS A 46 2.31 1.55 7.58
C HIS A 46 1.74 0.51 6.62
N LEU A 47 2.44 -0.61 6.43
CA LEU A 47 1.93 -1.70 5.58
C LEU A 47 0.65 -2.32 6.13
N ASN A 48 0.56 -2.47 7.45
CA ASN A 48 -0.66 -3.00 8.07
C ASN A 48 -1.85 -2.07 7.85
N LEU A 49 -1.67 -0.77 7.94
CA LEU A 49 -2.73 0.20 7.65
C LEU A 49 -3.14 0.17 6.18
N LEU A 50 -2.18 0.09 5.28
CA LEU A 50 -2.47 -0.02 3.84
C LEU A 50 -3.22 -1.31 3.53
N LYS A 51 -2.78 -2.43 4.09
CA LYS A 51 -3.43 -3.73 3.89
C LYS A 51 -4.84 -3.76 4.48
N LYS A 52 -5.02 -3.25 5.69
CA LYS A 52 -6.31 -3.19 6.36
C LYS A 52 -7.35 -2.41 5.56
N ASN A 53 -6.90 -1.38 4.85
CA ASN A 53 -7.77 -0.54 4.03
C ASN A 53 -7.74 -0.92 2.55
N ASP A 54 -7.29 -2.12 2.24
CA ASP A 54 -7.32 -2.76 0.93
C ASP A 54 -6.54 -2.03 -0.18
N LEU A 55 -5.59 -1.15 0.19
CA LEU A 55 -4.77 -0.45 -0.78
C LEU A 55 -3.63 -1.30 -1.31
N VAL A 56 -3.15 -2.26 -0.52
CA VAL A 56 -2.14 -3.22 -0.93
C VAL A 56 -2.60 -4.64 -0.66
N ILE A 57 -2.08 -5.57 -1.44
CA ILE A 57 -2.30 -7.01 -1.30
C ILE A 57 -0.98 -7.65 -0.89
N GLU A 58 -1.06 -8.52 0.11
CA GLU A 58 0.06 -9.33 0.55
C GLU A 58 -0.04 -10.71 -0.09
N SER A 59 1.05 -11.17 -0.68
CA SER A 59 1.10 -12.54 -1.24
C SER A 59 2.40 -13.22 -0.84
N LYS A 60 2.33 -14.53 -0.63
CA LYS A 60 3.50 -15.32 -0.27
C LYS A 60 3.92 -16.17 -1.46
N GLU A 61 5.20 -16.03 -1.86
CA GLU A 61 5.80 -16.85 -2.90
C GLU A 61 7.09 -17.47 -2.36
N LYS A 62 7.15 -18.81 -2.30
CA LYS A 62 8.27 -19.53 -1.68
C LYS A 62 8.48 -19.06 -0.24
N ASN A 63 9.64 -18.48 0.08
CA ASN A 63 9.95 -18.00 1.42
C ASN A 63 9.78 -16.50 1.60
N TYR A 64 9.23 -15.80 0.58
CA TYR A 64 9.11 -14.36 0.59
C TYR A 64 7.66 -13.91 0.67
N VAL A 65 7.43 -12.81 1.36
CA VAL A 65 6.15 -12.11 1.40
C VAL A 65 6.28 -10.85 0.55
N TYR A 66 5.43 -10.77 -0.47
CA TYR A 66 5.41 -9.63 -1.39
C TYR A 66 4.21 -8.74 -1.14
N TYR A 67 4.39 -7.46 -1.39
CA TYR A 67 3.33 -6.45 -1.35
C TYR A 67 3.19 -5.83 -2.72
N GLU A 68 1.94 -5.65 -3.15
CA GLU A 68 1.63 -5.02 -4.44
C GLU A 68 0.37 -4.17 -4.31
N LEU A 69 0.15 -3.28 -5.26
CA LEU A 69 -1.06 -2.46 -5.27
C LEU A 69 -2.29 -3.32 -5.53
N ASN A 70 -3.37 -3.02 -4.80
CA ASN A 70 -4.68 -3.55 -5.14
C ASN A 70 -5.30 -2.65 -6.22
N THR A 71 -5.03 -2.99 -7.48
CA THR A 71 -5.47 -2.15 -8.61
C THR A 71 -6.99 -2.04 -8.71
N THR A 72 -7.72 -3.08 -8.28
CA THR A 72 -9.18 -3.05 -8.26
C THR A 72 -9.69 -1.93 -7.34
N LEU A 73 -9.08 -1.76 -6.17
CA LEU A 73 -9.47 -0.70 -5.25
C LEU A 73 -9.20 0.69 -5.86
N PHE A 74 -8.04 0.85 -6.50
CA PHE A 74 -7.71 2.13 -7.13
C PHE A 74 -8.68 2.45 -8.28
N ASP A 75 -9.10 1.45 -9.05
CA ASP A 75 -10.10 1.65 -10.10
C ASP A 75 -11.44 2.11 -9.51
N GLU A 76 -11.88 1.50 -8.40
CA GLU A 76 -13.09 1.91 -7.69
C GLU A 76 -12.99 3.35 -7.19
N LEU A 77 -11.85 3.71 -6.63
CA LEU A 77 -11.60 5.06 -6.11
C LEU A 77 -11.65 6.09 -7.24
N ILE A 78 -11.02 5.78 -8.37
CA ILE A 78 -11.05 6.64 -9.55
C ILE A 78 -12.48 6.83 -10.05
N MET A 79 -13.26 5.76 -10.13
CA MET A 79 -14.67 5.86 -10.55
C MET A 79 -15.49 6.70 -9.60
N TRP A 80 -15.24 6.61 -8.31
CA TRP A 80 -15.90 7.46 -7.33
C TRP A 80 -15.55 8.93 -7.55
N LEU A 81 -14.28 9.24 -7.77
CA LEU A 81 -13.83 10.62 -8.04
C LEU A 81 -14.41 11.18 -9.32
N LYS A 82 -14.64 10.34 -10.32
CA LYS A 82 -15.21 10.78 -11.62
C LYS A 82 -16.68 11.20 -11.53
N GLN A 83 -17.36 10.93 -10.43
CA GLN A 83 -18.73 11.38 -10.22
C GLN A 83 -18.84 12.90 -10.06
N PHE A 84 -17.74 13.54 -9.78
CA PHE A 84 -17.67 14.97 -9.56
C PHE A 84 -17.05 15.68 -10.81
#